data_1168a5a37171da87ac6dae61d1a4e2e5
#
_entry.id   1168a5a37171da87ac6dae61d1a4e2e5
#
_cell.length_a   1.000
_cell.length_b   1.000
_cell.length_c   1.000
_cell.angle_alpha   90.00
_cell.angle_beta   90.00
_cell.angle_gamma   90.00
#
_symmetry.space_group_name_H-M   'P 1'
#
loop_
_entity.id
_entity.type
_entity.pdbx_description
1 polymer ?
#
loop_
_entity_poly.entity_id
_entity_poly.type
_entity_poly.pdbx_seq_one_letter_code
_entity_poly.pdbx_strand_id
1 'polypeptide(L)'
;MSLTLSLIMPREQALLAAALAPYLAEVAPRASIDPARCAGQMLNRKDVTAFWIRNGTQRIGFAIVLNLPDDRRELSEFCILPQHRRRGWGQEAARTLLREFPGRWRMGLSKSSADAVAFWGTCLSAMPGIRDLRQGAPFTEHQIKSYSFEIAGAHDD
;
A
#
# COMPACT_ATOMS: atom_id res chain seq x y z
N MET A 1 -8.18 12.14 -15.55
CA MET A 1 -8.73 10.85 -15.15
C MET A 1 -8.35 10.55 -13.72
N SER A 2 -9.30 10.12 -12.92
CA SER A 2 -9.06 9.74 -11.55
C SER A 2 -9.03 8.22 -11.41
N LEU A 3 -8.17 7.75 -10.50
CA LEU A 3 -8.13 6.34 -10.14
C LEU A 3 -9.24 6.04 -9.13
N THR A 4 -9.66 4.80 -9.08
CA THR A 4 -10.65 4.32 -8.10
C THR A 4 -10.11 3.09 -7.38
N LEU A 5 -10.67 2.83 -6.20
CA LEU A 5 -10.37 1.65 -5.39
C LEU A 5 -11.59 0.73 -5.42
N SER A 6 -11.35 -0.57 -5.52
CA SER A 6 -12.40 -1.56 -5.37
C SER A 6 -11.90 -2.70 -4.50
N LEU A 7 -12.80 -3.28 -3.70
CA LEU A 7 -12.41 -4.38 -2.83
C LEU A 7 -11.97 -5.61 -3.64
N ILE A 8 -10.90 -6.23 -3.19
CA ILE A 8 -10.49 -7.54 -3.71
C ILE A 8 -11.35 -8.58 -3.02
N MET A 9 -12.12 -9.33 -3.80
CA MET A 9 -13.05 -10.32 -3.26
C MET A 9 -12.34 -11.65 -3.04
N PRO A 10 -12.80 -12.48 -2.08
CA PRO A 10 -12.19 -13.80 -1.83
C PRO A 10 -12.09 -14.68 -3.08
N ARG A 11 -13.06 -14.61 -3.98
CA ARG A 11 -13.03 -15.36 -5.25
C ARG A 11 -11.93 -14.91 -6.20
N GLU A 12 -11.30 -13.76 -5.92
CA GLU A 12 -10.22 -13.20 -6.74
C GLU A 12 -8.83 -13.57 -6.19
N GLN A 13 -8.75 -14.53 -5.29
CA GLN A 13 -7.49 -14.94 -4.67
C GLN A 13 -6.41 -15.28 -5.69
N ALA A 14 -6.75 -15.99 -6.77
CA ALA A 14 -5.79 -16.34 -7.80
C ALA A 14 -5.27 -15.12 -8.56
N LEU A 15 -6.15 -14.12 -8.79
CA LEU A 15 -5.75 -12.87 -9.41
C LEU A 15 -4.80 -12.07 -8.51
N LEU A 16 -5.08 -12.02 -7.22
CA LEU A 16 -4.20 -11.36 -6.26
C LEU A 16 -2.86 -12.08 -6.17
N ALA A 17 -2.86 -13.41 -6.13
CA ALA A 17 -1.63 -14.19 -6.10
C ALA A 17 -0.74 -13.88 -7.31
N ALA A 18 -1.33 -13.79 -8.50
CA ALA A 18 -0.60 -13.45 -9.71
C ALA A 18 0.01 -12.03 -9.65
N ALA A 19 -0.70 -11.09 -9.06
CA ALA A 19 -0.20 -9.73 -8.87
C ALA A 19 0.88 -9.66 -7.79
N LEU A 20 0.77 -10.47 -6.74
CA LEU A 20 1.74 -10.51 -5.65
C LEU A 20 3.09 -11.12 -6.06
N ALA A 21 3.11 -12.07 -6.98
CA ALA A 21 4.33 -12.80 -7.31
C ALA A 21 5.51 -11.89 -7.70
N PRO A 22 5.38 -10.98 -8.69
CA PRO A 22 6.48 -10.08 -9.02
C PRO A 22 6.77 -9.06 -7.92
N TYR A 23 5.74 -8.62 -7.20
CA TYR A 23 5.90 -7.68 -6.10
C TYR A 23 6.74 -8.28 -4.96
N LEU A 24 6.42 -9.52 -4.54
CA LEU A 24 7.15 -10.19 -3.48
C LEU A 24 8.62 -10.43 -3.87
N ALA A 25 8.86 -10.70 -5.14
CA ALA A 25 10.22 -10.86 -5.64
C ALA A 25 11.04 -9.54 -5.54
N GLU A 26 10.37 -8.40 -5.63
CA GLU A 26 11.02 -7.09 -5.47
C GLU A 26 11.25 -6.72 -4.00
N VAL A 27 10.25 -6.91 -3.15
CA VAL A 27 10.30 -6.39 -1.76
C VAL A 27 10.84 -7.39 -0.76
N ALA A 28 10.80 -8.68 -1.07
CA ALA A 28 11.27 -9.74 -0.19
C ALA A 28 11.98 -10.84 -1.00
N PRO A 29 13.05 -10.51 -1.77
CA PRO A 29 13.66 -11.46 -2.71
C PRO A 29 14.30 -12.66 -2.04
N ARG A 30 14.63 -12.55 -0.75
CA ARG A 30 15.27 -13.66 0.01
C ARG A 30 14.30 -14.47 0.83
N ALA A 31 13.02 -14.05 0.89
CA ALA A 31 11.99 -14.79 1.59
C ALA A 31 11.31 -15.75 0.62
N SER A 32 11.12 -16.99 1.05
CA SER A 32 10.38 -17.98 0.27
C SER A 32 8.89 -17.84 0.58
N ILE A 33 8.26 -16.83 0.00
CA ILE A 33 6.84 -16.56 0.21
C ILE A 33 6.05 -17.13 -0.97
N ASP A 34 5.11 -18.01 -0.68
CA ASP A 34 4.18 -18.54 -1.69
C ASP A 34 3.08 -17.49 -1.94
N PRO A 35 2.99 -16.92 -3.16
CA PRO A 35 1.99 -15.89 -3.46
C PRO A 35 0.55 -16.35 -3.23
N ALA A 36 0.21 -17.58 -3.57
CA ALA A 36 -1.16 -18.09 -3.38
C ALA A 36 -1.52 -18.16 -1.90
N ARG A 37 -0.62 -18.66 -1.07
CA ARG A 37 -0.82 -18.73 0.38
C ARG A 37 -0.92 -17.32 0.99
N CYS A 38 -0.05 -16.43 0.57
CA CYS A 38 -0.04 -15.05 1.01
C CYS A 38 -1.38 -14.36 0.67
N ALA A 39 -1.86 -14.51 -0.56
CA ALA A 39 -3.14 -13.96 -0.99
C ALA A 39 -4.29 -14.50 -0.15
N GLY A 40 -4.30 -15.81 0.10
CA GLY A 40 -5.33 -16.44 0.93
C GLY A 40 -5.33 -15.90 2.35
N GLN A 41 -4.17 -15.74 2.95
CA GLN A 41 -4.05 -15.18 4.30
C GLN A 41 -4.56 -13.75 4.36
N MET A 42 -4.19 -12.91 3.39
CA MET A 42 -4.65 -11.52 3.33
C MET A 42 -6.17 -11.44 3.20
N LEU A 43 -6.77 -12.23 2.31
CA LEU A 43 -8.21 -12.16 2.05
C LEU A 43 -9.06 -12.80 3.16
N ASN A 44 -8.48 -13.63 4.00
CA ASN A 44 -9.21 -14.30 5.09
C ASN A 44 -9.06 -13.61 6.45
N ARG A 45 -8.17 -12.62 6.57
CA ARG A 45 -7.99 -11.89 7.83
C ARG A 45 -9.05 -10.80 7.98
N LYS A 46 -9.67 -10.74 9.17
CA LYS A 46 -10.70 -9.74 9.47
C LYS A 46 -10.13 -8.33 9.62
N ASP A 47 -8.84 -8.23 10.00
CA ASP A 47 -8.17 -6.94 10.20
C ASP A 47 -7.49 -6.40 8.92
N VAL A 48 -7.68 -7.08 7.79
CA VAL A 48 -7.10 -6.69 6.49
C VAL A 48 -8.20 -6.26 5.54
N THR A 49 -7.99 -5.11 4.89
CA THR A 49 -8.78 -4.66 3.76
C THR A 49 -7.89 -4.61 2.53
N ALA A 50 -8.25 -5.33 1.48
CA ALA A 50 -7.48 -5.39 0.26
C ALA A 50 -8.22 -4.67 -0.87
N PHE A 51 -7.50 -3.83 -1.62
CA PHE A 51 -8.07 -3.03 -2.70
C PHE A 51 -7.33 -3.27 -4.01
N TRP A 52 -8.08 -3.37 -5.11
CA TRP A 52 -7.54 -3.12 -6.44
C TRP A 52 -7.47 -1.61 -6.66
N ILE A 53 -6.40 -1.16 -7.29
CA ILE A 53 -6.29 0.21 -7.81
C ILE A 53 -6.68 0.12 -9.28
N ARG A 54 -7.68 0.90 -9.67
CA ARG A 54 -8.23 0.82 -11.02
C ARG A 54 -8.10 2.13 -11.77
N ASN A 55 -7.83 2.01 -13.06
CA ASN A 55 -7.98 3.07 -14.02
C ASN A 55 -9.14 2.64 -14.95
N GLY A 56 -10.35 3.16 -14.68
CA GLY A 56 -11.56 2.64 -15.33
C GLY A 56 -11.79 1.18 -14.94
N THR A 57 -11.91 0.30 -15.92
CA THR A 57 -12.09 -1.14 -15.68
C THR A 57 -10.77 -1.88 -15.50
N GLN A 58 -9.64 -1.23 -15.76
CA GLN A 58 -8.33 -1.86 -15.74
C GLN A 58 -7.75 -1.86 -14.34
N ARG A 59 -7.29 -3.02 -13.86
CA ARG A 59 -6.55 -3.14 -12.61
C ARG A 59 -5.11 -2.75 -12.88
N ILE A 60 -4.64 -1.70 -12.23
CA ILE A 60 -3.26 -1.22 -12.42
C ILE A 60 -2.38 -1.47 -11.19
N GLY A 61 -2.97 -1.89 -10.07
CA GLY A 61 -2.22 -2.16 -8.85
C GLY A 61 -3.10 -2.64 -7.73
N PHE A 62 -2.50 -2.75 -6.55
CA PHE A 62 -3.23 -3.14 -5.34
C PHE A 62 -2.67 -2.43 -4.11
N ALA A 63 -3.50 -2.36 -3.08
CA ALA A 63 -3.12 -1.85 -1.77
C ALA A 63 -3.70 -2.77 -0.70
N ILE A 64 -2.86 -3.16 0.26
CA ILE A 64 -3.28 -4.00 1.39
C ILE A 64 -3.17 -3.16 2.65
N VAL A 65 -4.29 -2.98 3.33
CA VAL A 65 -4.40 -2.15 4.52
C VAL A 65 -4.68 -3.03 5.73
N LEU A 66 -3.86 -2.90 6.75
CA LEU A 66 -4.06 -3.54 8.03
C LEU A 66 -4.76 -2.54 8.95
N ASN A 67 -5.92 -2.92 9.45
CA ASN A 67 -6.69 -2.09 10.39
C ASN A 67 -6.20 -2.38 11.81
N LEU A 68 -5.58 -1.38 12.42
CA LEU A 68 -4.99 -1.49 13.75
C LEU A 68 -5.98 -1.03 14.82
N PRO A 69 -5.75 -1.39 16.11
CA PRO A 69 -6.51 -0.81 17.20
C PRO A 69 -6.43 0.71 17.23
N ASP A 70 -7.39 1.36 17.87
CA ASP A 70 -7.44 2.82 18.08
C ASP A 70 -7.57 3.61 16.77
N ASP A 71 -8.30 3.07 15.79
CA ASP A 71 -8.57 3.71 14.50
C ASP A 71 -7.31 4.10 13.72
N ARG A 72 -6.25 3.33 13.90
CA ARG A 72 -5.03 3.48 13.10
C ARG A 72 -5.04 2.48 11.95
N ARG A 73 -4.31 2.81 10.89
CA ARG A 73 -4.14 1.92 9.74
C ARG A 73 -2.66 1.77 9.40
N GLU A 74 -2.32 0.60 8.90
CA GLU A 74 -1.00 0.37 8.34
C GLU A 74 -1.15 0.06 6.86
N LEU A 75 -0.39 0.77 6.01
CA LEU A 75 -0.28 0.39 4.61
C LEU A 75 0.75 -0.74 4.55
N SER A 76 0.23 -1.96 4.53
CA SER A 76 1.04 -3.17 4.62
C SER A 76 1.71 -3.50 3.30
N GLU A 77 0.97 -3.37 2.20
CA GLU A 77 1.49 -3.61 0.85
C GLU A 77 0.88 -2.59 -0.11
N PHE A 78 1.69 -2.10 -1.06
CA PHE A 78 1.25 -1.16 -2.08
C PHE A 78 2.07 -1.40 -3.35
N CYS A 79 1.38 -1.55 -4.47
CA CYS A 79 2.05 -1.86 -5.73
C CYS A 79 1.29 -1.29 -6.91
N ILE A 80 2.02 -0.63 -7.81
CA ILE A 80 1.56 -0.44 -9.18
C ILE A 80 2.21 -1.54 -9.99
N LEU A 81 1.42 -2.28 -10.75
CA LEU A 81 1.90 -3.40 -11.54
C LEU A 81 2.96 -2.93 -12.53
N PRO A 82 4.01 -3.74 -12.81
CA PRO A 82 5.15 -3.30 -13.62
C PRO A 82 4.78 -2.66 -14.97
N GLN A 83 3.77 -3.23 -15.66
CA GLN A 83 3.35 -2.73 -16.97
C GLN A 83 2.65 -1.37 -16.92
N HIS A 84 2.30 -0.89 -15.73
CA HIS A 84 1.60 0.39 -15.55
C HIS A 84 2.47 1.45 -14.86
N ARG A 85 3.74 1.16 -14.63
CA ARG A 85 4.66 2.09 -13.97
C ARG A 85 5.12 3.20 -14.90
N ARG A 86 5.77 4.24 -14.31
CA ARG A 86 6.36 5.39 -14.98
C ARG A 86 5.32 6.29 -15.67
N ARG A 87 4.09 6.32 -15.15
CA ARG A 87 3.01 7.17 -15.67
C ARG A 87 2.43 8.08 -14.58
N GLY A 88 3.07 8.16 -13.41
CA GLY A 88 2.57 8.96 -12.29
C GLY A 88 1.43 8.30 -11.51
N TRP A 89 1.04 7.08 -11.87
CA TRP A 89 -0.08 6.39 -11.22
C TRP A 89 0.18 6.07 -9.75
N GLY A 90 1.43 5.80 -9.35
CA GLY A 90 1.77 5.51 -7.97
C GLY A 90 1.40 6.64 -7.03
N GLN A 91 1.79 7.86 -7.36
CA GLN A 91 1.48 9.04 -6.56
C GLN A 91 -0.02 9.31 -6.53
N GLU A 92 -0.70 9.20 -7.67
CA GLU A 92 -2.15 9.39 -7.75
C GLU A 92 -2.90 8.34 -6.94
N ALA A 93 -2.46 7.08 -7.01
CA ALA A 93 -3.06 6.00 -6.23
C ALA A 93 -2.88 6.21 -4.72
N ALA A 94 -1.68 6.62 -4.29
CA ALA A 94 -1.42 6.94 -2.89
C ALA A 94 -2.32 8.06 -2.39
N ARG A 95 -2.46 9.12 -3.18
CA ARG A 95 -3.37 10.23 -2.85
C ARG A 95 -4.82 9.77 -2.74
N THR A 96 -5.26 8.96 -3.69
CA THR A 96 -6.64 8.43 -3.69
C THR A 96 -6.90 7.61 -2.44
N LEU A 97 -5.99 6.69 -2.10
CA LEU A 97 -6.14 5.84 -0.92
C LEU A 97 -6.18 6.67 0.37
N LEU A 98 -5.22 7.55 0.57
CA LEU A 98 -5.10 8.30 1.81
C LEU A 98 -6.22 9.33 1.97
N ARG A 99 -6.66 9.95 0.88
CA ARG A 99 -7.79 10.88 0.91
C ARG A 99 -9.10 10.19 1.25
N GLU A 100 -9.28 8.95 0.76
CA GLU A 100 -10.49 8.17 1.01
C GLU A 100 -10.55 7.65 2.45
N PHE A 101 -9.40 7.45 3.09
CA PHE A 101 -9.32 6.93 4.45
C PHE A 101 -8.47 7.86 5.32
N PRO A 102 -9.00 9.05 5.68
CA PRO A 102 -8.26 9.97 6.56
C PRO A 102 -8.05 9.36 7.94
N GLY A 103 -7.13 9.94 8.72
CA GLY A 103 -6.79 9.50 10.04
C GLY A 103 -5.33 9.13 10.18
N ARG A 104 -5.01 8.31 11.18
CA ARG A 104 -3.63 7.94 11.52
C ARG A 104 -3.17 6.71 10.73
N TRP A 105 -1.98 6.84 10.13
CA TRP A 105 -1.37 5.83 9.30
C TRP A 105 0.07 5.53 9.73
N ARG A 106 0.51 4.33 9.42
CA ARG A 106 1.92 3.97 9.45
C ARG A 106 2.26 3.05 8.27
N MET A 107 3.54 2.99 7.92
CA MET A 107 4.04 2.05 6.90
C MET A 107 5.50 1.75 7.14
N GLY A 108 5.91 0.50 6.87
CA GLY A 108 7.30 0.09 6.85
C GLY A 108 7.80 0.01 5.42
N LEU A 109 9.08 0.33 5.21
CA LEU A 109 9.70 0.33 3.89
C LEU A 109 10.75 -0.77 3.78
N SER A 110 10.63 -1.58 2.71
CA SER A 110 11.57 -2.68 2.47
C SER A 110 12.97 -2.16 2.18
N LYS A 111 13.96 -2.77 2.81
CA LYS A 111 15.37 -2.47 2.52
C LYS A 111 15.83 -3.01 1.16
N SER A 112 15.02 -3.85 0.52
CA SER A 112 15.31 -4.41 -0.80
C SER A 112 14.79 -3.55 -1.94
N SER A 113 14.08 -2.44 -1.65
CA SER A 113 13.49 -1.59 -2.67
C SER A 113 13.88 -0.12 -2.46
N ALA A 114 15.02 0.28 -3.01
CA ALA A 114 15.45 1.67 -2.99
C ALA A 114 14.45 2.59 -3.71
N ASP A 115 13.80 2.09 -4.77
CA ASP A 115 12.80 2.85 -5.52
C ASP A 115 11.57 3.16 -4.65
N ALA A 116 11.14 2.21 -3.82
CA ALA A 116 10.03 2.43 -2.90
C ALA A 116 10.39 3.46 -1.83
N VAL A 117 11.61 3.41 -1.30
CA VAL A 117 12.09 4.39 -0.32
C VAL A 117 12.06 5.81 -0.91
N ALA A 118 12.59 5.97 -2.13
CA ALA A 118 12.59 7.26 -2.81
C ALA A 118 11.18 7.72 -3.14
N PHE A 119 10.34 6.82 -3.63
CA PHE A 119 8.94 7.11 -3.98
C PHE A 119 8.17 7.63 -2.76
N TRP A 120 8.21 6.90 -1.66
CA TRP A 120 7.42 7.27 -0.48
C TRP A 120 7.92 8.54 0.19
N GLY A 121 9.25 8.76 0.22
CA GLY A 121 9.80 10.01 0.72
C GLY A 121 9.28 11.22 -0.03
N THR A 122 9.29 11.17 -1.36
CA THR A 122 8.78 12.24 -2.21
C THR A 122 7.26 12.36 -2.10
N CYS A 123 6.56 11.24 -2.16
CA CYS A 123 5.10 11.20 -2.14
C CYS A 123 4.53 11.78 -0.84
N LEU A 124 5.04 11.35 0.31
CA LEU A 124 4.53 11.81 1.60
C LEU A 124 4.89 13.27 1.86
N SER A 125 6.07 13.72 1.41
CA SER A 125 6.48 15.13 1.56
C SER A 125 5.57 16.08 0.80
N ALA A 126 4.93 15.61 -0.27
CA ALA A 126 4.04 16.42 -1.12
C ALA A 126 2.55 16.06 -0.91
N MET A 127 2.22 15.23 0.08
CA MET A 127 0.86 14.74 0.26
C MET A 127 -0.05 15.83 0.83
N PRO A 128 -1.15 16.21 0.14
CA PRO A 128 -2.10 17.16 0.69
C PRO A 128 -2.73 16.66 1.99
N GLY A 129 -2.84 17.54 2.98
CA GLY A 129 -3.49 17.22 4.25
C GLY A 129 -2.67 16.35 5.19
N ILE A 130 -1.41 16.08 4.88
CA ILE A 130 -0.55 15.31 5.77
C ILE A 130 -0.09 16.14 6.97
N ARG A 131 -0.13 15.53 8.15
CA ARG A 131 0.30 16.14 9.43
C ARG A 131 1.16 15.15 10.19
N ASP A 132 2.04 15.67 11.05
CA ASP A 132 2.86 14.86 11.97
C ASP A 132 3.66 13.75 11.29
N LEU A 133 4.19 14.04 10.09
CA LEU A 133 5.01 13.08 9.38
C LEU A 133 6.32 12.84 10.13
N ARG A 134 6.57 11.58 10.51
CA ARG A 134 7.75 11.17 11.27
C ARG A 134 8.35 9.91 10.68
N GLN A 135 9.67 9.86 10.67
CA GLN A 135 10.39 8.64 10.40
C GLN A 135 10.66 7.90 11.71
N GLY A 136 10.64 6.57 11.65
CA GLY A 136 10.90 5.73 12.80
C GLY A 136 11.67 4.47 12.43
N ALA A 137 11.89 3.63 13.44
CA ALA A 137 12.54 2.35 13.26
C ALA A 137 11.70 1.41 12.39
N PRO A 138 12.34 0.47 11.69
CA PRO A 138 11.60 -0.55 10.93
C PRO A 138 10.80 -1.46 11.88
N PHE A 139 9.70 -2.01 11.36
CA PHE A 139 8.86 -2.94 12.13
C PHE A 139 9.37 -4.38 12.05
N THR A 140 10.10 -4.71 10.98
CA THR A 140 10.66 -6.05 10.75
C THR A 140 12.11 -5.94 10.28
N GLU A 141 12.82 -7.07 10.33
CA GLU A 141 14.22 -7.15 9.86
C GLU A 141 14.35 -6.95 8.34
N HIS A 142 13.24 -7.06 7.59
CA HIS A 142 13.25 -6.87 6.13
C HIS A 142 13.05 -5.42 5.73
N GLN A 143 12.81 -4.54 6.69
CA GLN A 143 12.56 -3.13 6.45
C GLN A 143 13.74 -2.28 6.88
N ILE A 144 13.89 -1.11 6.25
CA ILE A 144 14.96 -0.17 6.57
C ILE A 144 14.48 0.93 7.52
N LYS A 145 13.22 1.34 7.40
CA LYS A 145 12.63 2.39 8.25
C LYS A 145 11.12 2.33 8.16
N SER A 146 10.47 3.18 8.93
CA SER A 146 9.02 3.37 8.87
C SER A 146 8.67 4.84 8.81
N TYR A 147 7.43 5.11 8.38
CA TYR A 147 6.80 6.41 8.50
C TYR A 147 5.53 6.29 9.33
N SER A 148 5.23 7.33 10.10
CA SER A 148 3.93 7.52 10.71
C SER A 148 3.46 8.93 10.41
N PHE A 149 2.15 9.09 10.23
CA PHE A 149 1.57 10.39 9.85
C PHE A 149 0.08 10.36 10.07
N GLU A 150 -0.54 11.53 9.93
CA GLU A 150 -1.97 11.69 9.97
C GLU A 150 -2.44 12.39 8.70
N ILE A 151 -3.57 11.94 8.17
CA ILE A 151 -4.22 12.58 7.02
C ILE A 151 -5.47 13.28 7.53
N ALA A 152 -5.55 14.60 7.28
CA ALA A 152 -6.69 15.42 7.65
C ALA A 152 -7.93 14.98 6.86
N GLY A 153 -9.07 14.91 7.54
CA GLY A 153 -10.35 14.72 6.88
C GLY A 153 -10.83 15.99 6.19
N ALA A 154 -11.85 15.86 5.36
CA ALA A 154 -12.40 16.98 4.59
C ALA A 154 -12.94 18.12 5.49
N HIS A 155 -13.20 17.84 6.76
CA HIS A 155 -13.77 18.79 7.72
C HIS A 155 -12.78 19.23 8.80
N ASP A 156 -11.50 18.89 8.66
CA ASP A 156 -10.46 19.19 9.65
C ASP A 156 -9.65 20.45 9.26
N ASP A 157 -10.33 21.47 8.85
CA ASP A 157 -9.69 22.74 8.49
C ASP A 157 -9.38 23.60 9.72
#